data_6a8b4bf771c1059260d220127b520b5e
#
_entry.id   6a8b4bf771c1059260d220127b520b5e
#
_cell.length_a   1.000
_cell.length_b   1.000
_cell.length_c   1.000
_cell.angle_alpha   90.00
_cell.angle_beta   90.00
_cell.angle_gamma   90.00
#
_symmetry.space_group_name_H-M   'P 1'
#
loop_
_entity.id
_entity.type
_entity.pdbx_description
1 polymer ?
#
loop_
_entity_poly.entity_id
_entity_poly.type
_entity_poly.pdbx_seq_one_letter_code
_entity_poly.pdbx_strand_id
1 'polypeptide(L)'
;MMTFRLMLLAATMMVPRMAQSQTNDDFVKGADVGFLTAQEQRGVRFHDREGHERDCLELLRNDYQIGAIRMRVWVDPRGGSCDKHELLAMGRRAKALGMQLMVDFHYADSWADPSQQPIPAAWQGHSFKQMKRDLREHTIDVLTLLKENGITPRWVQVGNETANGLLWPMGHIKENPRQYAGFIRAGYDAVKKVFPEALVIVHLDRGHKQSLYDWNLDIVKKYGGRFDMVGMSLYPYWAMRDHPELDADSIISDCIRNIRHVSRKYGCDVMIVETGFETNEEHPEVMARGWQQLARIIREARNDTEGRCRGVFYWEPQCLPGYHHYHLGAFDSKGAPTIIMNGFIDALMQPLR
;
A
#
# COMPACT_ATOMS: atom_id res chain seq x y z
N MET A 1 -64.91 -24.52 -46.00
CA MET A 1 -63.94 -24.98 -45.04
C MET A 1 -62.97 -23.83 -44.72
N MET A 2 -63.24 -23.10 -43.64
CA MET A 2 -62.41 -21.95 -43.18
C MET A 2 -61.55 -22.41 -42.05
N THR A 3 -60.21 -22.41 -42.22
CA THR A 3 -59.22 -22.74 -41.19
C THR A 3 -58.85 -21.50 -40.41
N PHE A 4 -59.22 -21.46 -39.13
CA PHE A 4 -58.77 -20.44 -38.16
C PHE A 4 -57.34 -20.74 -37.71
N ARG A 5 -56.41 -19.79 -37.94
CA ARG A 5 -55.06 -19.79 -37.37
C ARG A 5 -55.10 -19.01 -36.04
N LEU A 6 -54.86 -19.72 -34.95
CA LEU A 6 -54.64 -19.13 -33.64
C LEU A 6 -53.23 -18.50 -33.59
N MET A 7 -53.10 -17.20 -33.39
CA MET A 7 -51.84 -16.52 -33.04
C MET A 7 -51.70 -16.52 -31.53
N LEU A 8 -50.66 -17.24 -31.04
CA LEU A 8 -50.23 -17.16 -29.63
C LEU A 8 -49.34 -15.93 -29.48
N LEU A 9 -49.79 -14.92 -28.73
CA LEU A 9 -48.94 -13.79 -28.26
C LEU A 9 -48.18 -14.28 -27.00
N ALA A 10 -46.87 -14.43 -27.13
CA ALA A 10 -46.00 -14.61 -25.97
C ALA A 10 -45.72 -13.25 -25.32
N ALA A 11 -46.30 -12.99 -24.17
CA ALA A 11 -45.96 -11.85 -23.32
C ALA A 11 -44.67 -12.13 -22.57
N THR A 12 -43.59 -11.47 -22.97
CA THR A 12 -42.30 -11.49 -22.25
C THR A 12 -42.44 -10.61 -21.03
N MET A 13 -42.59 -11.19 -19.86
CA MET A 13 -42.47 -10.48 -18.57
C MET A 13 -41.01 -10.03 -18.37
N MET A 14 -40.75 -8.73 -18.52
CA MET A 14 -39.51 -8.10 -18.04
C MET A 14 -39.53 -8.12 -16.50
N VAL A 15 -38.78 -9.01 -15.90
CA VAL A 15 -38.47 -8.97 -14.47
C VAL A 15 -37.47 -7.82 -14.27
N PRO A 16 -37.78 -6.82 -13.44
CA PRO A 16 -36.79 -5.78 -13.14
C PRO A 16 -35.62 -6.42 -12.41
N ARG A 17 -34.43 -6.33 -13.01
CA ARG A 17 -33.16 -6.71 -12.39
C ARG A 17 -32.95 -5.72 -11.25
N MET A 18 -33.26 -6.13 -10.01
CA MET A 18 -32.86 -5.39 -8.83
C MET A 18 -31.34 -5.24 -8.91
N ALA A 19 -30.88 -3.99 -8.93
CA ALA A 19 -29.48 -3.67 -8.73
C ALA A 19 -29.10 -4.23 -7.35
N GLN A 20 -28.39 -5.36 -7.37
CA GLN A 20 -27.69 -5.84 -6.16
C GLN A 20 -26.75 -4.72 -5.76
N SER A 21 -27.00 -4.13 -4.59
CA SER A 21 -26.03 -3.25 -3.94
C SER A 21 -24.73 -4.05 -3.89
N GLN A 22 -23.72 -3.62 -4.64
CA GLN A 22 -22.38 -4.14 -4.48
C GLN A 22 -21.99 -3.89 -3.04
N THR A 23 -22.03 -4.95 -2.24
CA THR A 23 -21.45 -4.94 -0.90
C THR A 23 -19.98 -4.54 -1.07
N ASN A 24 -19.50 -3.70 -0.16
CA ASN A 24 -18.16 -3.09 -0.08
C ASN A 24 -17.01 -4.14 0.08
N ASP A 25 -16.99 -5.16 -0.77
CA ASP A 25 -16.09 -6.31 -0.68
C ASP A 25 -14.67 -6.04 -1.24
N ASP A 26 -14.43 -4.80 -1.72
CA ASP A 26 -13.13 -4.40 -2.30
C ASP A 26 -12.19 -3.72 -1.31
N PHE A 27 -12.59 -3.55 -0.04
CA PHE A 27 -11.71 -2.96 0.97
C PHE A 27 -10.76 -4.01 1.54
N VAL A 28 -9.45 -3.78 1.41
CA VAL A 28 -8.42 -4.74 1.83
C VAL A 28 -7.72 -4.28 3.10
N LYS A 29 -7.47 -5.22 4.00
CA LYS A 29 -6.51 -5.08 5.09
C LYS A 29 -5.20 -5.68 4.62
N GLY A 30 -4.10 -4.95 4.72
CA GLY A 30 -2.81 -5.35 4.21
C GLY A 30 -1.68 -5.20 5.23
N ALA A 31 -0.55 -5.81 4.92
CA ALA A 31 0.70 -5.66 5.67
C ALA A 31 1.88 -5.53 4.73
N ASP A 32 2.78 -4.61 5.02
CA ASP A 32 4.13 -4.62 4.45
C ASP A 32 4.96 -5.65 5.22
N VAL A 33 5.66 -6.52 4.51
CA VAL A 33 6.40 -7.64 5.12
C VAL A 33 7.81 -7.77 4.53
N GLY A 34 8.40 -6.67 4.12
CA GLY A 34 9.70 -6.65 3.49
C GLY A 34 10.86 -7.05 4.42
N PHE A 35 10.70 -6.99 5.75
CA PHE A 35 11.68 -7.49 6.70
C PHE A 35 11.54 -8.99 7.02
N LEU A 36 10.42 -9.61 6.65
CA LEU A 36 10.06 -10.95 7.12
C LEU A 36 11.13 -11.99 6.78
N THR A 37 11.55 -12.08 5.51
CA THR A 37 12.57 -13.05 5.07
C THR A 37 13.88 -12.89 5.84
N ALA A 38 14.35 -11.65 6.02
CA ALA A 38 15.58 -11.38 6.74
C ALA A 38 15.49 -11.74 8.24
N GLN A 39 14.33 -11.53 8.86
CA GLN A 39 14.08 -11.95 10.25
C GLN A 39 14.06 -13.48 10.38
N GLU A 40 13.34 -14.18 9.49
CA GLU A 40 13.30 -15.64 9.45
C GLU A 40 14.69 -16.26 9.24
N GLN A 41 15.51 -15.70 8.35
CA GLN A 41 16.90 -16.12 8.11
C GLN A 41 17.81 -15.92 9.33
N ARG A 42 17.51 -14.93 10.17
CA ARG A 42 18.22 -14.70 11.46
C ARG A 42 17.69 -15.56 12.60
N GLY A 43 16.77 -16.48 12.31
CA GLY A 43 16.23 -17.41 13.30
C GLY A 43 15.05 -16.87 14.11
N VAL A 44 14.47 -15.73 13.74
CA VAL A 44 13.23 -15.25 14.37
C VAL A 44 12.13 -16.27 14.10
N ARG A 45 11.37 -16.59 15.15
CA ARG A 45 10.19 -17.45 15.09
C ARG A 45 8.99 -16.64 15.52
N PHE A 46 7.88 -16.90 14.84
CA PHE A 46 6.62 -16.22 15.12
C PHE A 46 5.67 -17.17 15.82
N HIS A 47 4.87 -16.64 16.72
CA HIS A 47 3.97 -17.41 17.57
C HIS A 47 2.56 -16.82 17.54
N ASP A 48 1.54 -17.66 17.70
CA ASP A 48 0.20 -17.18 18.01
C ASP A 48 0.13 -16.70 19.49
N ARG A 49 -1.04 -16.25 19.92
CA ARG A 49 -1.24 -15.75 21.30
C ARG A 49 -1.16 -16.82 22.36
N GLU A 50 -1.35 -18.06 21.98
CA GLU A 50 -1.23 -19.24 22.83
C GLU A 50 0.22 -19.72 22.94
N GLY A 51 1.14 -19.12 22.18
CA GLY A 51 2.57 -19.42 22.18
C GLY A 51 2.98 -20.56 21.23
N HIS A 52 2.11 -21.01 20.34
CA HIS A 52 2.46 -22.01 19.34
C HIS A 52 3.19 -21.36 18.17
N GLU A 53 4.29 -21.94 17.74
CA GLU A 53 5.04 -21.46 16.56
C GLU A 53 4.18 -21.58 15.29
N ARG A 54 4.14 -20.50 14.51
CA ARG A 54 3.34 -20.39 13.29
C ARG A 54 4.12 -19.70 12.16
N ASP A 55 3.81 -20.00 10.92
CA ASP A 55 4.23 -19.16 9.80
C ASP A 55 3.61 -17.77 9.93
N CYS A 56 4.44 -16.73 9.77
CA CYS A 56 3.99 -15.35 9.99
C CYS A 56 2.90 -14.92 9.01
N LEU A 57 3.00 -15.29 7.72
CA LEU A 57 1.97 -14.94 6.74
C LEU A 57 0.66 -15.68 6.99
N GLU A 58 0.73 -16.95 7.42
CA GLU A 58 -0.46 -17.70 7.83
C GLU A 58 -1.15 -17.05 9.03
N LEU A 59 -0.37 -16.65 10.04
CA LEU A 59 -0.86 -15.94 11.22
C LEU A 59 -1.54 -14.63 10.83
N LEU A 60 -0.88 -13.80 10.03
CA LEU A 60 -1.46 -12.55 9.53
C LEU A 60 -2.76 -12.79 8.74
N ARG A 61 -2.76 -13.80 7.88
CA ARG A 61 -3.92 -14.13 7.03
C ARG A 61 -5.09 -14.65 7.82
N ASN A 62 -4.85 -15.64 8.69
CA ASN A 62 -5.92 -16.43 9.32
C ASN A 62 -6.46 -15.76 10.57
N ASP A 63 -5.59 -15.18 11.40
CA ASP A 63 -5.98 -14.64 12.70
C ASP A 63 -6.36 -13.15 12.61
N TYR A 64 -5.76 -12.39 11.66
CA TYR A 64 -6.01 -10.94 11.49
C TYR A 64 -6.68 -10.56 10.19
N GLN A 65 -7.02 -11.56 9.35
CA GLN A 65 -7.71 -11.37 8.08
C GLN A 65 -6.95 -10.42 7.13
N ILE A 66 -5.62 -10.42 7.18
CA ILE A 66 -4.79 -9.67 6.24
C ILE A 66 -4.93 -10.32 4.86
N GLY A 67 -5.51 -9.59 3.91
CA GLY A 67 -5.84 -10.08 2.56
C GLY A 67 -4.80 -9.73 1.51
N ALA A 68 -3.79 -8.92 1.85
CA ALA A 68 -2.74 -8.52 0.93
C ALA A 68 -1.40 -8.30 1.64
N ILE A 69 -0.31 -8.52 0.90
CA ILE A 69 1.01 -8.07 1.32
C ILE A 69 1.51 -6.95 0.40
N ARG A 70 2.33 -6.05 0.95
CA ARG A 70 3.11 -5.07 0.22
C ARG A 70 4.59 -5.42 0.35
N MET A 71 5.29 -5.42 -0.78
CA MET A 71 6.72 -5.75 -0.85
C MET A 71 7.44 -4.65 -1.60
N ARG A 72 8.41 -4.02 -0.94
CA ARG A 72 9.33 -3.10 -1.60
C ARG A 72 10.30 -3.85 -2.49
N VAL A 73 10.77 -3.22 -3.55
CA VAL A 73 11.82 -3.74 -4.40
C VAL A 73 12.85 -2.65 -4.72
N TRP A 74 14.11 -2.98 -4.51
CA TRP A 74 15.27 -2.16 -4.82
C TRP A 74 15.90 -2.58 -6.14
N VAL A 75 16.79 -1.74 -6.70
CA VAL A 75 17.41 -1.99 -8.01
C VAL A 75 18.55 -3.00 -7.89
N ASP A 76 19.52 -2.69 -7.06
CA ASP A 76 20.69 -3.57 -6.80
C ASP A 76 21.05 -3.49 -5.29
N PRO A 77 20.26 -4.14 -4.42
CA PRO A 77 20.47 -4.05 -2.99
C PRO A 77 21.71 -4.81 -2.54
N ARG A 78 22.53 -4.20 -1.70
CA ARG A 78 23.63 -4.89 -1.04
C ARG A 78 23.09 -5.97 -0.11
N GLY A 79 23.56 -7.21 -0.29
CA GLY A 79 23.15 -8.35 0.54
C GLY A 79 21.88 -9.07 0.11
N GLY A 80 21.28 -8.68 -1.03
CA GLY A 80 20.21 -9.43 -1.70
C GLY A 80 18.81 -9.32 -1.06
N SER A 81 18.64 -8.60 0.05
CA SER A 81 17.30 -8.33 0.58
C SER A 81 16.58 -7.27 -0.25
N CYS A 82 15.26 -7.41 -0.38
CA CYS A 82 14.41 -6.51 -1.16
C CYS A 82 14.74 -6.48 -2.66
N ASP A 83 15.33 -7.54 -3.19
CA ASP A 83 15.52 -7.72 -4.63
C ASP A 83 14.28 -8.36 -5.30
N LYS A 84 14.32 -8.50 -6.62
CA LYS A 84 13.24 -9.13 -7.39
C LYS A 84 13.04 -10.62 -7.08
N HIS A 85 14.06 -11.33 -6.59
CA HIS A 85 13.98 -12.75 -6.27
C HIS A 85 13.30 -12.97 -4.92
N GLU A 86 13.59 -12.13 -3.93
CA GLU A 86 12.84 -12.10 -2.67
C GLU A 86 11.37 -11.72 -2.90
N LEU A 87 11.11 -10.69 -3.72
CA LEU A 87 9.75 -10.32 -4.14
C LEU A 87 9.01 -11.51 -4.76
N LEU A 88 9.67 -12.28 -5.65
CA LEU A 88 9.08 -13.47 -6.24
C LEU A 88 8.79 -14.55 -5.19
N ALA A 89 9.73 -14.82 -4.28
CA ALA A 89 9.56 -15.80 -3.22
C ALA A 89 8.36 -15.46 -2.31
N MET A 90 8.27 -14.21 -1.88
CA MET A 90 7.16 -13.71 -1.06
C MET A 90 5.83 -13.67 -1.83
N GLY A 91 5.86 -13.32 -3.11
CA GLY A 91 4.69 -13.38 -3.99
C GLY A 91 4.13 -14.80 -4.14
N ARG A 92 4.99 -15.83 -4.17
CA ARG A 92 4.56 -17.24 -4.16
C ARG A 92 3.91 -17.63 -2.84
N ARG A 93 4.50 -17.23 -1.69
CA ARG A 93 3.90 -17.47 -0.36
C ARG A 93 2.54 -16.79 -0.24
N ALA A 94 2.42 -15.54 -0.63
CA ALA A 94 1.15 -14.80 -0.62
C ALA A 94 0.09 -15.48 -1.50
N LYS A 95 0.46 -15.88 -2.72
CA LYS A 95 -0.45 -16.57 -3.64
C LYS A 95 -0.94 -17.89 -3.06
N ALA A 96 -0.08 -18.69 -2.41
CA ALA A 96 -0.45 -19.96 -1.79
C ALA A 96 -1.51 -19.76 -0.69
N LEU A 97 -1.50 -18.60 0.00
CA LEU A 97 -2.46 -18.23 1.05
C LEU A 97 -3.67 -17.45 0.50
N GLY A 98 -3.79 -17.28 -0.82
CA GLY A 98 -4.87 -16.49 -1.43
C GLY A 98 -4.80 -14.99 -1.10
N MET A 99 -3.60 -14.47 -0.76
CA MET A 99 -3.37 -13.05 -0.50
C MET A 99 -3.02 -12.32 -1.80
N GLN A 100 -3.42 -11.06 -1.89
CA GLN A 100 -3.07 -10.17 -2.99
C GLN A 100 -1.65 -9.59 -2.79
N LEU A 101 -1.04 -9.13 -3.88
CA LEU A 101 0.29 -8.53 -3.87
C LEU A 101 0.24 -7.08 -4.32
N MET A 102 0.88 -6.20 -3.54
CA MET A 102 1.30 -4.86 -3.92
C MET A 102 2.82 -4.84 -4.07
N VAL A 103 3.31 -4.36 -5.21
CA VAL A 103 4.75 -4.15 -5.43
C VAL A 103 5.07 -2.68 -5.25
N ASP A 104 6.09 -2.38 -4.45
CA ASP A 104 6.54 -1.02 -4.16
C ASP A 104 7.95 -0.78 -4.71
N PHE A 105 8.04 -0.07 -5.83
CA PHE A 105 9.32 0.29 -6.44
C PHE A 105 9.93 1.51 -5.76
N HIS A 106 11.06 1.35 -5.08
CA HIS A 106 11.81 2.48 -4.54
C HIS A 106 12.66 3.19 -5.59
N TYR A 107 13.08 2.50 -6.67
CA TYR A 107 14.04 2.99 -7.67
C TYR A 107 15.35 3.48 -7.06
N ALA A 108 15.82 2.77 -6.07
CA ALA A 108 17.06 2.99 -5.34
C ALA A 108 17.71 1.64 -5.02
N ASP A 109 18.96 1.62 -4.56
CA ASP A 109 19.63 0.40 -4.06
C ASP A 109 19.38 0.19 -2.55
N SER A 110 18.65 1.11 -1.93
CA SER A 110 18.30 1.13 -0.52
C SER A 110 17.04 1.98 -0.30
N TRP A 111 16.85 2.49 0.91
CA TRP A 111 15.72 3.31 1.28
C TRP A 111 15.53 4.54 0.39
N ALA A 112 14.32 4.73 -0.09
CA ALA A 112 13.80 5.96 -0.65
C ALA A 112 12.61 6.41 0.20
N ASP A 113 12.65 7.62 0.72
CA ASP A 113 11.68 8.19 1.65
C ASP A 113 11.59 9.74 1.45
N PRO A 114 10.75 10.47 2.19
CA PRO A 114 10.61 11.91 2.00
C PRO A 114 11.88 12.73 2.23
N SER A 115 12.89 12.17 2.90
CA SER A 115 14.17 12.84 3.18
C SER A 115 15.27 12.49 2.17
N GLN A 116 15.12 11.39 1.41
CA GLN A 116 16.12 10.91 0.48
C GLN A 116 15.51 10.10 -0.66
N GLN A 117 15.96 10.36 -1.87
CA GLN A 117 15.53 9.63 -3.07
C GLN A 117 16.77 9.37 -3.95
N PRO A 118 17.71 8.50 -3.48
CA PRO A 118 19.00 8.34 -4.14
C PRO A 118 18.86 7.67 -5.50
N ILE A 119 19.72 8.08 -6.44
CA ILE A 119 19.87 7.41 -7.72
C ILE A 119 20.63 6.09 -7.49
N PRO A 120 20.17 4.94 -8.03
CA PRO A 120 20.92 3.69 -8.01
C PRO A 120 22.33 3.84 -8.55
N ALA A 121 23.30 3.12 -8.00
CA ALA A 121 24.69 3.20 -8.42
C ALA A 121 24.86 2.96 -9.93
N ALA A 122 24.12 1.98 -10.47
CA ALA A 122 24.16 1.65 -11.90
C ALA A 122 23.62 2.77 -12.82
N TRP A 123 22.86 3.74 -12.28
CA TRP A 123 22.25 4.83 -13.06
C TRP A 123 22.95 6.18 -12.82
N GLN A 124 24.02 6.21 -12.02
CA GLN A 124 24.78 7.42 -11.77
C GLN A 124 25.38 7.99 -13.08
N GLY A 125 25.30 9.31 -13.24
CA GLY A 125 25.79 10.00 -14.44
C GLY A 125 24.91 9.88 -15.69
N HIS A 126 23.81 9.12 -15.64
CA HIS A 126 22.88 9.01 -16.76
C HIS A 126 22.09 10.33 -16.95
N SER A 127 21.86 10.68 -18.22
CA SER A 127 20.94 11.76 -18.58
C SER A 127 19.50 11.40 -18.21
N PHE A 128 18.61 12.40 -18.14
CA PHE A 128 17.16 12.17 -17.89
C PHE A 128 16.56 11.12 -18.85
N LYS A 129 16.91 11.17 -20.14
CA LYS A 129 16.43 10.21 -21.14
C LYS A 129 16.90 8.78 -20.83
N GLN A 130 18.14 8.61 -20.43
CA GLN A 130 18.70 7.30 -20.05
C GLN A 130 18.07 6.80 -18.77
N MET A 131 18.02 7.62 -17.70
CA MET A 131 17.46 7.23 -16.41
C MET A 131 15.97 6.88 -16.49
N LYS A 132 15.21 7.59 -17.32
CA LYS A 132 13.82 7.24 -17.63
C LYS A 132 13.70 5.87 -18.31
N ARG A 133 14.65 5.52 -19.19
CA ARG A 133 14.72 4.20 -19.80
C ARG A 133 15.07 3.15 -18.75
N ASP A 134 16.06 3.40 -17.90
CA ASP A 134 16.54 2.47 -16.88
C ASP A 134 15.42 2.14 -15.88
N LEU A 135 14.69 3.15 -15.39
CA LEU A 135 13.50 2.98 -14.56
C LEU A 135 12.46 2.08 -15.23
N ARG A 136 12.18 2.35 -16.50
CA ARG A 136 11.22 1.58 -17.29
C ARG A 136 11.68 0.13 -17.48
N GLU A 137 12.95 -0.10 -17.81
CA GLU A 137 13.52 -1.43 -18.02
C GLU A 137 13.54 -2.23 -16.71
N HIS A 138 13.95 -1.63 -15.59
CA HIS A 138 13.88 -2.26 -14.27
C HIS A 138 12.44 -2.65 -13.89
N THR A 139 11.48 -1.76 -14.08
CA THR A 139 10.06 -2.07 -13.81
C THR A 139 9.58 -3.25 -14.66
N ILE A 140 9.91 -3.27 -15.95
CA ILE A 140 9.52 -4.37 -16.85
C ILE A 140 10.20 -5.67 -16.45
N ASP A 141 11.49 -5.67 -16.11
CA ASP A 141 12.25 -6.85 -15.72
C ASP A 141 11.63 -7.51 -14.48
N VAL A 142 11.42 -6.74 -13.41
CA VAL A 142 10.82 -7.23 -12.17
C VAL A 142 9.42 -7.80 -12.41
N LEU A 143 8.57 -7.06 -13.11
CA LEU A 143 7.19 -7.49 -13.35
C LEU A 143 7.10 -8.67 -14.33
N THR A 144 8.02 -8.77 -15.29
CA THR A 144 8.09 -9.92 -16.21
C THR A 144 8.47 -11.19 -15.44
N LEU A 145 9.44 -11.10 -14.52
CA LEU A 145 9.78 -12.22 -13.64
C LEU A 145 8.57 -12.73 -12.85
N LEU A 146 7.75 -11.84 -12.28
CA LEU A 146 6.51 -12.22 -11.60
C LEU A 146 5.53 -12.90 -12.56
N LYS A 147 5.32 -12.33 -13.75
CA LYS A 147 4.39 -12.83 -14.77
C LYS A 147 4.75 -14.22 -15.25
N GLU A 148 6.02 -14.47 -15.56
CA GLU A 148 6.53 -15.75 -16.00
C GLU A 148 6.37 -16.85 -14.93
N ASN A 149 6.30 -16.46 -13.65
CA ASN A 149 6.05 -17.34 -12.53
C ASN A 149 4.58 -17.38 -12.07
N GLY A 150 3.68 -16.82 -12.87
CA GLY A 150 2.24 -16.82 -12.59
C GLY A 150 1.83 -16.00 -11.38
N ILE A 151 2.63 -15.01 -10.96
CA ILE A 151 2.31 -14.05 -9.90
C ILE A 151 1.80 -12.77 -10.54
N THR A 152 0.59 -12.35 -10.15
CA THR A 152 -0.05 -11.13 -10.68
C THR A 152 -0.22 -10.13 -9.55
N PRO A 153 0.50 -9.00 -9.54
CA PRO A 153 0.26 -7.95 -8.58
C PRO A 153 -1.07 -7.25 -8.89
N ARG A 154 -1.85 -6.95 -7.86
CA ARG A 154 -3.06 -6.11 -8.02
C ARG A 154 -2.69 -4.64 -8.10
N TRP A 155 -1.70 -4.22 -7.33
CA TRP A 155 -1.23 -2.84 -7.26
C TRP A 155 0.27 -2.76 -7.45
N VAL A 156 0.72 -1.67 -8.07
CA VAL A 156 2.13 -1.36 -8.26
C VAL A 156 2.38 0.11 -7.95
N GLN A 157 3.21 0.38 -6.96
CA GLN A 157 3.67 1.72 -6.64
C GLN A 157 4.85 2.11 -7.53
N VAL A 158 4.77 3.29 -8.11
CA VAL A 158 5.82 3.91 -8.91
C VAL A 158 6.50 4.97 -8.03
N GLY A 159 7.52 4.55 -7.31
CA GLY A 159 8.21 5.32 -6.27
C GLY A 159 7.55 5.18 -4.90
N ASN A 160 8.38 5.28 -3.85
CA ASN A 160 7.97 5.29 -2.45
C ASN A 160 8.04 6.71 -1.89
N GLU A 161 6.96 7.18 -1.26
CA GLU A 161 6.86 8.49 -0.56
C GLU A 161 7.44 9.67 -1.35
N THR A 162 7.00 9.82 -2.59
CA THR A 162 7.54 10.74 -3.58
C THR A 162 7.06 12.19 -3.44
N ALA A 163 6.71 12.64 -2.21
CA ALA A 163 6.24 13.99 -1.98
C ALA A 163 7.20 15.07 -2.51
N ASN A 164 8.50 14.83 -2.35
CA ASN A 164 9.55 15.72 -2.88
C ASN A 164 10.13 15.25 -4.23
N GLY A 165 9.48 14.31 -4.92
CA GLY A 165 9.96 13.72 -6.17
C GLY A 165 10.68 12.39 -5.95
N LEU A 166 11.39 11.90 -6.97
CA LEU A 166 12.20 10.68 -6.92
C LEU A 166 13.49 10.83 -7.74
N LEU A 167 14.50 9.98 -7.50
CA LEU A 167 15.78 9.99 -8.24
C LEU A 167 16.47 11.37 -8.20
N TRP A 168 16.77 11.84 -6.97
CA TRP A 168 17.36 13.16 -6.79
C TRP A 168 18.83 13.25 -7.23
N PRO A 169 19.26 14.43 -7.75
CA PRO A 169 18.49 15.68 -7.89
C PRO A 169 17.61 15.73 -9.15
N MET A 170 17.74 14.76 -10.06
CA MET A 170 17.14 14.85 -11.39
C MET A 170 15.60 14.90 -11.37
N GLY A 171 14.96 14.15 -10.51
CA GLY A 171 13.51 14.16 -10.35
C GLY A 171 13.01 14.88 -9.08
N HIS A 172 13.84 15.79 -8.50
CA HIS A 172 13.38 16.60 -7.39
C HIS A 172 12.29 17.58 -7.84
N ILE A 173 11.10 17.48 -7.23
CA ILE A 173 9.88 18.07 -7.79
C ILE A 173 9.92 19.61 -7.86
N LYS A 174 10.60 20.30 -6.91
CA LYS A 174 10.69 21.76 -6.91
C LYS A 174 11.57 22.29 -8.04
N GLU A 175 12.70 21.62 -8.28
CA GLU A 175 13.66 22.02 -9.30
C GLU A 175 13.31 21.48 -10.68
N ASN A 176 12.83 20.24 -10.73
CA ASN A 176 12.65 19.48 -11.97
C ASN A 176 11.24 18.83 -12.08
N PRO A 177 10.13 19.61 -11.96
CA PRO A 177 8.78 19.06 -11.93
C PRO A 177 8.39 18.28 -13.19
N ARG A 178 8.91 18.68 -14.37
CA ARG A 178 8.68 17.97 -15.62
C ARG A 178 9.37 16.59 -15.65
N GLN A 179 10.57 16.52 -15.07
CA GLN A 179 11.32 15.28 -15.02
C GLN A 179 10.69 14.30 -14.02
N TYR A 180 10.26 14.79 -12.86
CA TYR A 180 9.49 14.00 -11.89
C TYR A 180 8.26 13.38 -12.54
N ALA A 181 7.38 14.17 -13.13
CA ALA A 181 6.21 13.66 -13.82
C ALA A 181 6.55 12.71 -14.98
N GLY A 182 7.68 12.94 -15.65
CA GLY A 182 8.20 12.08 -16.70
C GLY A 182 8.66 10.70 -16.20
N PHE A 183 9.21 10.61 -14.99
CA PHE A 183 9.53 9.34 -14.33
C PHE A 183 8.25 8.60 -13.92
N ILE A 184 7.30 9.28 -13.27
CA ILE A 184 5.99 8.69 -12.92
C ILE A 184 5.31 8.12 -14.19
N ARG A 185 5.32 8.87 -15.30
CA ARG A 185 4.76 8.41 -16.58
C ARG A 185 5.48 7.16 -17.11
N ALA A 186 6.81 7.13 -17.04
CA ALA A 186 7.59 6.01 -17.52
C ALA A 186 7.32 4.73 -16.73
N GLY A 187 7.20 4.84 -15.40
CA GLY A 187 6.80 3.72 -14.53
C GLY A 187 5.39 3.25 -14.83
N TYR A 188 4.42 4.17 -14.94
CA TYR A 188 3.05 3.85 -15.33
C TYR A 188 2.98 3.04 -16.63
N ASP A 189 3.62 3.56 -17.68
CA ASP A 189 3.61 2.91 -19.01
C ASP A 189 4.32 1.54 -18.97
N ALA A 190 5.35 1.38 -18.12
CA ALA A 190 6.04 0.10 -17.91
C ALA A 190 5.15 -0.94 -17.23
N VAL A 191 4.45 -0.55 -16.16
CA VAL A 191 3.49 -1.42 -15.47
C VAL A 191 2.39 -1.88 -16.42
N LYS A 192 1.75 -0.93 -17.13
CA LYS A 192 0.66 -1.24 -18.06
C LYS A 192 1.09 -2.09 -19.24
N LYS A 193 2.37 -2.05 -19.62
CA LYS A 193 2.93 -2.94 -20.65
C LYS A 193 2.95 -4.40 -20.22
N VAL A 194 3.26 -4.69 -18.96
CA VAL A 194 3.38 -6.08 -18.45
C VAL A 194 2.07 -6.58 -17.88
N PHE A 195 1.41 -5.75 -17.06
CA PHE A 195 0.13 -6.02 -16.40
C PHE A 195 -0.86 -4.87 -16.68
N PRO A 196 -1.61 -4.91 -17.78
CA PRO A 196 -2.56 -3.84 -18.13
C PRO A 196 -3.61 -3.56 -17.05
N GLU A 197 -4.02 -4.61 -16.32
CA GLU A 197 -5.06 -4.53 -15.28
C GLU A 197 -4.54 -4.12 -13.90
N ALA A 198 -3.22 -4.18 -13.66
CA ALA A 198 -2.67 -3.75 -12.38
C ALA A 198 -2.88 -2.24 -12.17
N LEU A 199 -3.30 -1.86 -10.97
CA LEU A 199 -3.54 -0.46 -10.60
C LEU A 199 -2.23 0.20 -10.19
N VAL A 200 -1.90 1.30 -10.87
CA VAL A 200 -0.67 2.05 -10.62
C VAL A 200 -0.91 3.12 -9.57
N ILE A 201 -0.11 3.09 -8.50
CA ILE A 201 -0.20 4.00 -7.36
C ILE A 201 0.93 5.00 -7.39
N VAL A 202 0.62 6.29 -7.19
CA VAL A 202 1.57 7.31 -6.74
C VAL A 202 1.45 7.41 -5.22
N HIS A 203 2.55 7.22 -4.51
CA HIS A 203 2.60 7.18 -3.05
C HIS A 203 3.23 8.45 -2.49
N LEU A 204 2.51 9.11 -1.57
CA LEU A 204 2.95 10.32 -0.86
C LEU A 204 2.84 10.10 0.66
N ASP A 205 3.75 10.70 1.39
CA ASP A 205 3.74 10.74 2.86
C ASP A 205 2.71 11.74 3.42
N ARG A 206 2.61 11.83 4.75
CA ARG A 206 1.77 12.82 5.46
C ARG A 206 0.34 12.92 4.95
N GLY A 207 -0.39 11.79 4.94
CA GLY A 207 -1.77 11.68 4.45
C GLY A 207 -2.74 12.73 5.00
N HIS A 208 -2.45 13.33 6.16
CA HIS A 208 -3.24 14.40 6.78
C HIS A 208 -3.02 15.79 6.14
N LYS A 209 -1.98 16.00 5.30
CA LYS A 209 -1.64 17.31 4.73
C LYS A 209 -2.20 17.48 3.32
N GLN A 210 -3.49 17.83 3.20
CA GLN A 210 -4.17 18.00 1.91
C GLN A 210 -3.39 18.89 0.92
N SER A 211 -2.80 20.00 1.36
CA SER A 211 -2.06 20.91 0.48
C SER A 211 -0.84 20.27 -0.19
N LEU A 212 -0.21 19.28 0.47
CA LEU A 212 0.88 18.51 -0.11
C LEU A 212 0.40 17.68 -1.31
N TYR A 213 -0.76 17.03 -1.16
CA TYR A 213 -1.37 16.22 -2.21
C TYR A 213 -1.80 17.08 -3.39
N ASP A 214 -2.44 18.21 -3.12
CA ASP A 214 -2.82 19.17 -4.16
C ASP A 214 -1.60 19.65 -4.96
N TRP A 215 -0.56 20.08 -4.26
CA TRP A 215 0.66 20.57 -4.91
C TRP A 215 1.36 19.50 -5.75
N ASN A 216 1.57 18.29 -5.20
CA ASN A 216 2.29 17.22 -5.89
C ASN A 216 1.50 16.69 -7.09
N LEU A 217 0.23 16.29 -6.87
CA LEU A 217 -0.59 15.65 -7.88
C LEU A 217 -0.99 16.61 -9.02
N ASP A 218 -1.16 17.91 -8.72
CA ASP A 218 -1.37 18.94 -9.75
C ASP A 218 -0.14 19.05 -10.66
N ILE A 219 1.08 18.96 -10.10
CA ILE A 219 2.32 18.93 -10.89
C ILE A 219 2.39 17.66 -11.75
N VAL A 220 2.13 16.48 -11.16
CA VAL A 220 2.11 15.21 -11.89
C VAL A 220 1.15 15.29 -13.09
N LYS A 221 -0.08 15.74 -12.87
CA LYS A 221 -1.09 15.88 -13.95
C LYS A 221 -0.69 16.93 -14.97
N LYS A 222 -0.24 18.10 -14.54
CA LYS A 222 0.18 19.21 -15.42
C LYS A 222 1.25 18.81 -16.42
N TYR A 223 2.19 17.98 -16.01
CA TYR A 223 3.32 17.56 -16.85
C TYR A 223 3.16 16.14 -17.43
N GLY A 224 1.95 15.60 -17.43
CA GLY A 224 1.59 14.37 -18.14
C GLY A 224 1.95 13.08 -17.43
N GLY A 225 2.24 13.12 -16.13
CA GLY A 225 2.31 11.93 -15.29
C GLY A 225 0.94 11.25 -15.20
N ARG A 226 0.93 9.93 -14.94
CA ARG A 226 -0.29 9.12 -14.85
C ARG A 226 -0.26 8.23 -13.63
N PHE A 227 -1.42 8.03 -13.04
CA PHE A 227 -1.69 7.06 -11.98
C PHE A 227 -3.16 6.64 -12.01
N ASP A 228 -3.47 5.48 -11.47
CA ASP A 228 -4.84 4.97 -11.30
C ASP A 228 -5.35 5.25 -9.89
N MET A 229 -4.45 5.25 -8.88
CA MET A 229 -4.77 5.44 -7.47
C MET A 229 -3.70 6.31 -6.79
N VAL A 230 -4.04 6.82 -5.61
CA VAL A 230 -3.10 7.52 -4.72
C VAL A 230 -2.90 6.70 -3.45
N GLY A 231 -1.63 6.47 -3.09
CA GLY A 231 -1.21 5.89 -1.81
C GLY A 231 -0.87 6.99 -0.81
N MET A 232 -1.23 6.78 0.45
CA MET A 232 -0.96 7.69 1.56
C MET A 232 -0.24 6.96 2.69
N SER A 233 0.84 7.54 3.24
CA SER A 233 1.33 7.15 4.57
C SER A 233 0.60 7.94 5.64
N LEU A 234 0.15 7.25 6.69
CA LEU A 234 -0.52 7.86 7.85
C LEU A 234 0.13 7.37 9.14
N TYR A 235 1.03 8.15 9.67
CA TYR A 235 1.70 7.87 10.95
C TYR A 235 1.41 8.99 11.96
N PRO A 236 0.43 8.84 12.84
CA PRO A 236 0.20 9.82 13.92
C PRO A 236 1.45 10.06 14.76
N TYR A 237 2.22 9.00 15.06
CA TYR A 237 3.47 9.08 15.81
C TYR A 237 4.47 10.10 15.23
N TRP A 238 4.82 9.97 13.93
CA TRP A 238 5.76 10.87 13.28
C TRP A 238 5.21 12.30 13.16
N ALA A 239 3.90 12.42 12.85
CA ALA A 239 3.27 13.73 12.72
C ALA A 239 3.29 14.52 14.03
N MET A 240 2.98 13.87 15.18
CA MET A 240 3.05 14.50 16.51
C MET A 240 4.48 14.76 16.98
N ARG A 241 5.45 13.91 16.61
CA ARG A 241 6.86 14.16 16.91
C ARG A 241 7.37 15.43 16.21
N ASP A 242 7.03 15.61 14.94
CA ASP A 242 7.46 16.73 14.13
C ASP A 242 6.63 18.00 14.39
N HIS A 243 5.39 17.83 14.89
CA HIS A 243 4.40 18.86 15.18
C HIS A 243 3.69 18.56 16.50
N PRO A 244 4.32 18.87 17.66
CA PRO A 244 3.77 18.54 18.98
C PRO A 244 2.44 19.22 19.33
N GLU A 245 2.04 20.24 18.55
CA GLU A 245 0.73 20.89 18.65
C GLU A 245 -0.43 20.08 18.08
N LEU A 246 -0.12 19.01 17.31
CA LEU A 246 -1.13 18.10 16.74
C LEU A 246 -1.46 16.97 17.69
N ASP A 247 -2.68 16.45 17.58
CA ASP A 247 -3.09 15.22 18.24
C ASP A 247 -3.46 14.14 17.22
N ALA A 248 -3.43 12.88 17.64
CA ALA A 248 -3.69 11.75 16.77
C ALA A 248 -5.10 11.76 16.16
N ASP A 249 -6.08 12.26 16.89
CA ASP A 249 -7.47 12.30 16.46
C ASP A 249 -7.68 13.28 15.32
N SER A 250 -7.08 14.46 15.40
CA SER A 250 -7.10 15.44 14.31
C SER A 250 -6.32 14.93 13.09
N ILE A 251 -5.15 14.32 13.28
CA ILE A 251 -4.35 13.74 12.20
C ILE A 251 -5.13 12.67 11.42
N ILE A 252 -5.79 11.75 12.12
CA ILE A 252 -6.62 10.71 11.50
C ILE A 252 -7.79 11.34 10.75
N SER A 253 -8.53 12.25 11.39
CA SER A 253 -9.68 12.93 10.78
C SER A 253 -9.30 13.73 9.54
N ASP A 254 -8.13 14.42 9.56
CA ASP A 254 -7.60 15.15 8.43
C ASP A 254 -7.25 14.23 7.26
N CYS A 255 -6.66 13.07 7.54
CA CYS A 255 -6.38 12.07 6.51
C CYS A 255 -7.66 11.56 5.86
N ILE A 256 -8.69 11.22 6.64
CA ILE A 256 -9.99 10.77 6.10
C ILE A 256 -10.65 11.86 5.24
N ARG A 257 -10.54 13.14 5.64
CA ARG A 257 -10.99 14.26 4.80
C ARG A 257 -10.20 14.37 3.52
N ASN A 258 -8.87 14.21 3.61
CA ASN A 258 -7.98 14.27 2.46
C ASN A 258 -8.22 13.13 1.47
N ILE A 259 -8.53 11.92 1.92
CA ILE A 259 -8.92 10.81 1.05
C ILE A 259 -10.12 11.21 0.18
N ARG A 260 -11.18 11.76 0.79
CA ARG A 260 -12.36 12.24 0.05
C ARG A 260 -12.03 13.36 -0.92
N HIS A 261 -11.20 14.32 -0.48
CA HIS A 261 -10.76 15.45 -1.31
C HIS A 261 -9.98 14.98 -2.54
N VAL A 262 -8.94 14.17 -2.35
CA VAL A 262 -8.09 13.63 -3.42
C VAL A 262 -8.92 12.82 -4.41
N SER A 263 -9.78 11.95 -3.89
CA SER A 263 -10.64 11.12 -4.74
C SER A 263 -11.57 11.94 -5.62
N ARG A 264 -12.22 12.95 -5.05
CA ARG A 264 -13.13 13.83 -5.81
C ARG A 264 -12.37 14.69 -6.81
N LYS A 265 -11.24 15.30 -6.40
CA LYS A 265 -10.46 16.20 -7.25
C LYS A 265 -9.82 15.49 -8.43
N TYR A 266 -9.26 14.31 -8.23
CA TYR A 266 -8.50 13.59 -9.25
C TYR A 266 -9.27 12.46 -9.92
N GLY A 267 -10.47 12.12 -9.45
CA GLY A 267 -11.32 11.08 -10.02
C GLY A 267 -10.75 9.67 -9.84
N CYS A 268 -10.00 9.41 -8.76
CA CYS A 268 -9.34 8.14 -8.50
C CYS A 268 -9.66 7.60 -7.10
N ASP A 269 -9.40 6.31 -6.89
CA ASP A 269 -9.45 5.72 -5.57
C ASP A 269 -8.17 6.03 -4.79
N VAL A 270 -8.23 5.87 -3.47
CA VAL A 270 -7.13 6.13 -2.55
C VAL A 270 -6.90 4.89 -1.68
N MET A 271 -5.70 4.75 -1.15
CA MET A 271 -5.36 3.68 -0.20
C MET A 271 -4.40 4.23 0.85
N ILE A 272 -4.60 3.89 2.12
CA ILE A 272 -3.57 4.07 3.13
C ILE A 272 -2.61 2.90 2.97
N VAL A 273 -1.45 3.14 2.37
CA VAL A 273 -0.48 2.10 2.03
C VAL A 273 0.58 1.88 3.12
N GLU A 274 0.63 2.80 4.09
CA GLU A 274 1.46 2.67 5.28
C GLU A 274 0.79 3.30 6.50
N THR A 275 0.84 2.57 7.62
CA THR A 275 0.60 3.07 8.98
C THR A 275 1.38 2.21 9.97
N GLY A 276 1.54 2.66 11.19
CA GLY A 276 2.19 1.93 12.26
C GLY A 276 2.05 2.65 13.59
N PHE A 277 2.13 1.90 14.69
CA PHE A 277 1.92 2.40 16.05
C PHE A 277 3.00 1.86 16.98
N GLU A 278 3.37 2.67 17.97
CA GLU A 278 4.45 2.33 18.87
C GLU A 278 4.18 1.03 19.63
N THR A 279 5.12 0.08 19.53
CA THR A 279 5.17 -1.12 20.35
C THR A 279 6.11 -0.86 21.53
N ASN A 280 5.54 -0.87 22.71
CA ASN A 280 6.26 -0.64 23.95
C ASN A 280 5.75 -1.63 25.01
N GLU A 281 6.53 -2.68 25.27
CA GLU A 281 6.15 -3.75 26.21
C GLU A 281 6.15 -3.28 27.68
N GLU A 282 6.90 -2.21 28.00
CA GLU A 282 6.94 -1.62 29.34
C GLU A 282 5.73 -0.69 29.59
N HIS A 283 5.08 -0.22 28.49
CA HIS A 283 3.97 0.72 28.51
C HIS A 283 2.76 0.18 27.74
N PRO A 284 2.00 -0.80 28.27
CA PRO A 284 0.86 -1.41 27.59
C PRO A 284 -0.21 -0.43 27.15
N GLU A 285 -0.36 0.70 27.87
CA GLU A 285 -1.30 1.76 27.51
C GLU A 285 -0.95 2.45 26.19
N VAL A 286 0.32 2.47 25.77
CA VAL A 286 0.77 2.96 24.46
C VAL A 286 0.23 2.05 23.36
N MET A 287 0.43 0.74 23.54
CA MET A 287 -0.07 -0.27 22.60
C MET A 287 -1.61 -0.29 22.55
N ALA A 288 -2.30 -0.08 23.68
CA ALA A 288 -3.76 0.03 23.71
C ALA A 288 -4.26 1.23 22.89
N ARG A 289 -3.58 2.37 22.97
CA ARG A 289 -3.88 3.53 22.09
C ARG A 289 -3.64 3.20 20.62
N GLY A 290 -2.53 2.55 20.28
CA GLY A 290 -2.24 2.10 18.92
C GLY A 290 -3.32 1.18 18.35
N TRP A 291 -3.80 0.23 19.15
CA TRP A 291 -4.95 -0.61 18.81
C TRP A 291 -6.21 0.20 18.47
N GLN A 292 -6.60 1.12 19.37
CA GLN A 292 -7.79 1.97 19.15
C GLN A 292 -7.66 2.84 17.91
N GLN A 293 -6.48 3.42 17.66
CA GLN A 293 -6.20 4.24 16.48
C GLN A 293 -6.26 3.41 15.18
N LEU A 294 -5.67 2.22 15.16
CA LEU A 294 -5.73 1.31 14.01
C LEU A 294 -7.18 0.91 13.70
N ALA A 295 -7.94 0.49 14.70
CA ALA A 295 -9.35 0.15 14.54
C ALA A 295 -10.16 1.32 14.00
N ARG A 296 -9.91 2.54 14.50
CA ARG A 296 -10.55 3.77 14.02
C ARG A 296 -10.20 4.07 12.58
N ILE A 297 -8.92 4.03 12.22
CA ILE A 297 -8.45 4.28 10.84
C ILE A 297 -9.13 3.32 9.86
N ILE A 298 -9.14 2.03 10.15
CA ILE A 298 -9.75 1.02 9.27
C ILE A 298 -11.26 1.26 9.14
N ARG A 299 -11.95 1.51 10.24
CA ARG A 299 -13.40 1.76 10.25
C ARG A 299 -13.75 3.02 9.45
N GLU A 300 -13.09 4.15 9.72
CA GLU A 300 -13.38 5.42 9.04
C GLU A 300 -12.95 5.39 7.57
N ALA A 301 -11.79 4.79 7.26
CA ALA A 301 -11.36 4.61 5.87
C ALA A 301 -12.36 3.79 5.05
N ARG A 302 -12.96 2.76 5.65
CA ARG A 302 -13.96 1.92 5.00
C ARG A 302 -15.33 2.61 4.87
N ASN A 303 -15.79 3.26 5.92
CA ASN A 303 -17.18 3.72 6.02
C ASN A 303 -17.37 5.19 5.64
N ASP A 304 -16.38 6.04 5.94
CA ASP A 304 -16.53 7.51 5.87
C ASP A 304 -15.85 8.13 4.64
N THR A 305 -15.43 7.32 3.67
CA THR A 305 -14.78 7.78 2.44
C THR A 305 -15.61 7.56 1.17
N GLU A 306 -16.91 7.34 1.32
CA GLU A 306 -17.83 7.09 0.19
C GLU A 306 -17.39 5.89 -0.68
N GLY A 307 -16.74 4.87 -0.05
CA GLY A 307 -16.19 3.72 -0.73
C GLY A 307 -14.96 4.00 -1.60
N ARG A 308 -14.33 5.17 -1.42
CA ARG A 308 -13.18 5.60 -2.24
C ARG A 308 -11.84 5.19 -1.64
N CYS A 309 -11.77 4.85 -0.35
CA CYS A 309 -10.61 4.20 0.22
C CYS A 309 -10.68 2.69 -0.01
N ARG A 310 -9.66 2.11 -0.63
CA ARG A 310 -9.63 0.69 -1.00
C ARG A 310 -8.89 -0.20 -0.01
N GLY A 311 -8.30 0.36 1.01
CA GLY A 311 -7.66 -0.44 2.06
C GLY A 311 -6.72 0.34 2.96
N VAL A 312 -6.24 -0.40 3.96
CA VAL A 312 -5.23 0.07 4.93
C VAL A 312 -4.17 -1.01 5.07
N PHE A 313 -2.91 -0.61 4.88
CA PHE A 313 -1.74 -1.45 5.08
C PHE A 313 -0.97 -1.01 6.31
N TYR A 314 -0.62 -1.96 7.16
CA TYR A 314 0.29 -1.76 8.27
C TYR A 314 1.73 -1.99 7.79
N TRP A 315 2.63 -1.06 8.06
CA TRP A 315 4.02 -1.21 7.65
C TRP A 315 4.79 -2.06 8.64
N GLU A 316 5.28 -3.21 8.18
CA GLU A 316 6.11 -4.16 8.93
C GLU A 316 5.51 -4.54 10.32
N PRO A 317 4.24 -5.01 10.40
CA PRO A 317 3.65 -5.35 11.69
C PRO A 317 4.46 -6.40 12.45
N GLN A 318 5.07 -7.37 11.75
CA GLN A 318 5.88 -8.46 12.31
C GLN A 318 7.28 -8.02 12.75
N CYS A 319 7.66 -6.77 12.48
CA CYS A 319 8.97 -6.25 12.87
C CYS A 319 9.12 -6.27 14.39
N LEU A 320 10.13 -7.00 14.88
CA LEU A 320 10.42 -7.04 16.31
C LEU A 320 10.88 -5.67 16.79
N PRO A 321 10.57 -5.28 18.05
CA PRO A 321 10.95 -3.99 18.61
C PRO A 321 12.44 -3.69 18.45
N GLY A 322 12.76 -2.53 17.87
CA GLY A 322 14.13 -2.08 17.65
C GLY A 322 14.86 -2.69 16.46
N TYR A 323 14.28 -3.62 15.72
CA TYR A 323 14.89 -4.14 14.50
C TYR A 323 15.02 -3.02 13.46
N HIS A 324 16.23 -2.79 12.97
CA HIS A 324 16.56 -1.62 12.14
C HIS A 324 16.13 -0.27 12.75
N HIS A 325 16.15 -0.13 14.08
CA HIS A 325 15.69 1.05 14.82
C HIS A 325 14.20 1.40 14.61
N TYR A 326 13.42 0.45 14.12
CA TYR A 326 11.97 0.63 13.97
C TYR A 326 11.23 0.22 15.25
N HIS A 327 10.28 1.04 15.68
CA HIS A 327 9.52 0.87 16.91
C HIS A 327 8.01 0.85 16.72
N LEU A 328 7.56 0.95 15.45
CA LEU A 328 6.13 1.03 15.13
C LEU A 328 5.58 -0.29 14.57
N GLY A 329 6.19 -1.43 14.93
CA GLY A 329 5.66 -2.76 14.64
C GLY A 329 4.38 -3.06 15.42
N ALA A 330 3.96 -4.33 15.43
CA ALA A 330 2.79 -4.78 16.19
C ALA A 330 3.00 -6.18 16.78
N PHE A 331 4.24 -6.66 16.79
CA PHE A 331 4.66 -7.90 17.43
C PHE A 331 5.62 -7.58 18.59
N ASP A 332 5.62 -8.42 19.60
CA ASP A 332 6.49 -8.28 20.77
C ASP A 332 7.90 -8.83 20.49
N SER A 333 8.78 -8.71 21.48
CA SER A 333 10.16 -9.20 21.42
C SER A 333 10.28 -10.71 21.26
N LYS A 334 9.20 -11.46 21.50
CA LYS A 334 9.13 -12.93 21.37
C LYS A 334 8.54 -13.37 20.03
N GLY A 335 8.17 -12.42 19.14
CA GLY A 335 7.55 -12.71 17.86
C GLY A 335 6.06 -13.07 17.94
N ALA A 336 5.39 -12.65 19.00
CA ALA A 336 3.94 -12.81 19.14
C ALA A 336 3.21 -11.48 18.87
N PRO A 337 1.99 -11.51 18.26
CA PRO A 337 1.23 -10.31 17.98
C PRO A 337 0.75 -9.64 19.28
N THR A 338 0.99 -8.33 19.37
CA THR A 338 0.52 -7.50 20.48
C THR A 338 -0.96 -7.16 20.34
N ILE A 339 -1.51 -6.45 21.33
CA ILE A 339 -2.89 -5.96 21.30
C ILE A 339 -3.18 -5.04 20.10
N ILE A 340 -2.16 -4.38 19.52
CA ILE A 340 -2.31 -3.50 18.36
C ILE A 340 -2.96 -4.23 17.19
N MET A 341 -2.59 -5.50 16.98
CA MET A 341 -3.14 -6.31 15.89
C MET A 341 -4.65 -6.53 15.98
N ASN A 342 -5.26 -6.40 17.16
CA ASN A 342 -6.73 -6.46 17.31
C ASN A 342 -7.44 -5.36 16.52
N GLY A 343 -6.77 -4.24 16.22
CA GLY A 343 -7.34 -3.20 15.38
C GLY A 343 -7.84 -3.70 14.02
N PHE A 344 -7.24 -4.75 13.49
CA PHE A 344 -7.70 -5.39 12.26
C PHE A 344 -9.00 -6.18 12.42
N ILE A 345 -9.26 -6.71 13.61
CA ILE A 345 -10.45 -7.54 13.90
C ILE A 345 -11.60 -6.64 14.35
N ASP A 346 -11.34 -5.77 15.32
CA ASP A 346 -12.38 -4.97 15.99
C ASP A 346 -12.93 -3.84 15.11
N ALA A 347 -12.17 -3.43 14.09
CA ALA A 347 -12.64 -2.47 13.08
C ALA A 347 -13.94 -2.92 12.37
N LEU A 348 -14.25 -4.21 12.39
CA LEU A 348 -15.45 -4.79 11.80
C LEU A 348 -16.62 -4.93 12.79
N MET A 349 -16.33 -4.84 14.09
CA MET A 349 -17.36 -4.84 15.11
C MET A 349 -18.03 -3.46 15.19
N GLN A 350 -19.36 -3.41 15.11
CA GLN A 350 -20.09 -2.16 15.34
C GLN A 350 -19.79 -1.69 16.78
N PRO A 351 -19.61 -0.39 17.01
CA PRO A 351 -19.52 0.10 18.39
C PRO A 351 -20.75 -0.39 19.15
N LEU A 352 -20.54 -1.04 20.28
CA LEU A 352 -21.59 -1.27 21.24
C LEU A 352 -22.22 0.11 21.53
N ARG A 353 -23.49 0.27 21.16
CA ARG A 353 -24.27 1.51 21.35
C ARG A 353 -24.45 1.79 22.83
#